data_8b7b38e4deedcf03210959f8093d00e7
#
_entry.id   8b7b38e4deedcf03210959f8093d00e7
#
_cell.length_a   1.000
_cell.length_b   1.000
_cell.length_c   1.000
_cell.angle_alpha   90.00
_cell.angle_beta   90.00
_cell.angle_gamma   90.00
#
_symmetry.space_group_name_H-M   'P 1'
#
loop_
_entity.id
_entity.type
_entity.pdbx_description
1 polymer ?
#
loop_
_entity_poly.entity_id
_entity_poly.type
_entity_poly.pdbx_seq_one_letter_code
_entity_poly.pdbx_strand_id
1 'polypeptide(L)'
;MDKGDVEVIMVKVVLIENEFGEIGIDGGFLKDAGIEIKEMNSGCICCSLVGDFGTALKEVVEKYHPDRIVIEPSGVGKLSDVIHAVENLHLEADGEVKLNSAVTVVDVLKCKMYLKNFGEFFKNQVEAAGTIILSRTDTKKATPEKIEAAIELIRELNPDATIITTPVEDLG
;
A
#
# COMPACT_ATOMS: atom_id res chain seq x y z
N MET A 1 36.00 26.83 -6.59
CA MET A 1 35.23 25.58 -6.58
C MET A 1 34.02 25.85 -5.73
N ASP A 2 32.94 26.12 -6.41
CA ASP A 2 31.65 26.42 -5.77
C ASP A 2 31.10 25.12 -5.21
N LYS A 3 30.93 25.06 -3.89
CA LYS A 3 30.21 23.91 -3.26
C LYS A 3 28.75 24.16 -3.58
N GLY A 4 28.25 23.42 -4.57
CA GLY A 4 26.83 23.43 -4.87
C GLY A 4 26.04 23.12 -3.61
N ASP A 5 25.22 24.07 -3.18
CA ASP A 5 24.30 23.91 -2.09
C ASP A 5 23.34 22.74 -2.44
N VAL A 6 23.40 21.69 -1.65
CA VAL A 6 22.45 20.59 -1.76
C VAL A 6 21.15 21.10 -1.14
N GLU A 7 20.19 21.43 -1.99
CA GLU A 7 18.85 21.78 -1.53
C GLU A 7 18.15 20.51 -1.03
N VAL A 8 17.98 20.42 0.29
CA VAL A 8 17.23 19.32 0.90
C VAL A 8 15.75 19.65 0.78
N ILE A 9 15.06 19.01 -0.16
CA ILE A 9 13.62 19.11 -0.29
C ILE A 9 12.98 18.21 0.77
N MET A 10 12.35 18.83 1.78
CA MET A 10 11.57 18.13 2.79
C MET A 10 10.20 17.78 2.19
N VAL A 11 9.89 16.50 2.07
CA VAL A 11 8.59 16.00 1.62
C VAL A 11 7.75 15.60 2.83
N LYS A 12 6.58 16.20 2.99
CA LYS A 12 5.65 15.87 4.07
C LYS A 12 4.82 14.65 3.69
N VAL A 13 5.04 13.53 4.38
CA VAL A 13 4.35 12.26 4.15
C VAL A 13 3.42 11.96 5.31
N VAL A 14 2.19 11.56 5.01
CA VAL A 14 1.24 11.02 5.99
C VAL A 14 0.96 9.56 5.66
N LEU A 15 1.06 8.70 6.65
CA LEU A 15 0.70 7.29 6.56
C LEU A 15 -0.67 7.08 7.21
N ILE A 16 -1.59 6.44 6.47
CA ILE A 16 -2.89 5.99 6.96
C ILE A 16 -2.83 4.48 7.08
N GLU A 17 -2.85 4.00 8.30
CA GLU A 17 -2.88 2.56 8.61
C GLU A 17 -4.27 2.14 9.08
N ASN A 18 -4.71 0.97 8.62
CA ASN A 18 -5.92 0.33 9.09
C ASN A 18 -5.58 -1.00 9.75
N GLU A 19 -5.12 -0.95 10.99
CA GLU A 19 -4.86 -2.15 11.79
C GLU A 19 -6.06 -2.56 12.65
N PHE A 20 -6.36 -3.87 12.61
CA PHE A 20 -7.17 -4.55 13.61
C PHE A 20 -6.22 -5.09 14.69
N GLY A 21 -5.97 -4.31 15.75
CA GLY A 21 -5.15 -4.80 16.85
C GLY A 21 -4.58 -3.70 17.74
N GLU A 22 -4.34 -4.04 18.98
CA GLU A 22 -3.76 -3.16 19.98
C GLU A 22 -2.32 -2.75 19.57
N ILE A 23 -2.11 -1.44 19.42
CA ILE A 23 -0.82 -0.74 19.34
C ILE A 23 0.08 -1.20 18.19
N GLY A 24 0.05 -0.44 17.08
CA GLY A 24 1.05 -0.56 16.01
C GLY A 24 2.47 -0.44 16.56
N ILE A 25 3.26 -1.51 16.41
CA ILE A 25 4.64 -1.60 16.90
C ILE A 25 5.54 -0.59 16.18
N ASP A 26 5.12 -0.14 14.99
CA ASP A 26 5.92 0.71 14.10
C ASP A 26 5.71 2.22 14.27
N GLY A 27 4.64 2.64 15.01
CA GLY A 27 4.30 4.05 15.19
C GLY A 27 5.41 4.91 15.81
N GLY A 28 6.29 4.33 16.63
CA GLY A 28 7.44 5.01 17.20
C GLY A 28 8.53 5.30 16.18
N PHE A 29 8.90 4.32 15.38
CA PHE A 29 9.96 4.41 14.38
C PHE A 29 9.60 5.39 13.24
N LEU A 30 8.36 5.34 12.79
CA LEU A 30 7.88 6.21 11.72
C LEU A 30 7.76 7.68 12.18
N LYS A 31 7.36 7.93 13.44
CA LYS A 31 7.39 9.27 14.05
C LYS A 31 8.80 9.85 14.11
N ASP A 32 9.77 9.02 14.46
CA ASP A 32 11.17 9.43 14.50
C ASP A 32 11.73 9.76 13.09
N ALA A 33 11.15 9.16 12.06
CA ALA A 33 11.42 9.47 10.66
C ALA A 33 10.65 10.71 10.13
N GLY A 34 9.87 11.40 11.00
CA GLY A 34 9.10 12.59 10.62
C GLY A 34 7.80 12.29 9.85
N ILE A 35 7.32 11.05 9.89
CA ILE A 35 6.07 10.64 9.27
C ILE A 35 4.93 10.81 10.29
N GLU A 36 3.90 11.56 9.92
CA GLU A 36 2.68 11.65 10.72
C GLU A 36 1.80 10.43 10.45
N ILE A 37 1.46 9.70 11.53
CA ILE A 37 0.64 8.49 11.46
C ILE A 37 -0.76 8.84 11.94
N LYS A 38 -1.78 8.49 11.18
CA LYS A 38 -3.17 8.52 11.59
C LYS A 38 -3.74 7.11 11.61
N GLU A 39 -3.91 6.57 12.83
CA GLU A 39 -4.62 5.31 13.05
C GLU A 39 -6.13 5.52 12.87
N MET A 40 -6.76 4.68 12.08
CA MET A 40 -8.22 4.67 11.94
C MET A 40 -8.82 3.59 12.84
N ASN A 41 -9.24 4.01 14.05
CA ASN A 41 -9.76 3.11 15.08
C ASN A 41 -11.21 2.66 14.87
N SER A 42 -11.85 2.94 13.76
CA SER A 42 -13.28 2.72 13.57
C SER A 42 -13.58 1.76 12.42
N GLY A 43 -13.47 0.47 12.72
CA GLY A 43 -14.03 -0.57 11.85
C GLY A 43 -13.27 -0.84 10.54
N CYS A 44 -13.45 -2.03 10.03
CA CYS A 44 -12.86 -2.49 8.78
C CYS A 44 -13.24 -1.61 7.59
N ILE A 45 -12.28 -1.13 6.80
CA ILE A 45 -12.54 -0.47 5.50
C ILE A 45 -13.46 -1.33 4.60
N CYS A 46 -13.57 -2.62 4.88
CA CYS A 46 -14.29 -3.58 4.04
C CYS A 46 -15.80 -3.67 4.23
N CYS A 47 -16.43 -3.07 5.25
CA CYS A 47 -17.84 -3.39 5.55
C CYS A 47 -18.87 -2.27 5.44
N SER A 48 -18.49 -0.96 5.42
CA SER A 48 -19.48 0.12 5.26
C SER A 48 -18.89 1.47 4.83
N LEU A 49 -17.70 1.54 4.31
CA LEU A 49 -16.74 2.59 4.65
C LEU A 49 -16.10 3.33 3.48
N VAL A 50 -16.56 3.18 2.27
CA VAL A 50 -16.14 4.09 1.19
C VAL A 50 -16.44 5.55 1.60
N GLY A 51 -17.56 5.78 2.31
CA GLY A 51 -17.93 7.09 2.85
C GLY A 51 -17.03 7.56 4.00
N ASP A 52 -16.79 6.69 5.00
CA ASP A 52 -16.00 7.06 6.18
C ASP A 52 -14.51 7.20 5.85
N PHE A 53 -13.99 6.35 4.96
CA PHE A 53 -12.62 6.46 4.49
C PHE A 53 -12.40 7.72 3.65
N GLY A 54 -13.30 8.04 2.74
CA GLY A 54 -13.26 9.28 1.97
C GLY A 54 -13.26 10.52 2.87
N THR A 55 -14.10 10.52 3.92
CA THR A 55 -14.13 11.60 4.91
C THR A 55 -12.82 11.71 5.67
N ALA A 56 -12.26 10.58 6.13
CA ALA A 56 -10.98 10.59 6.84
C ALA A 56 -9.81 11.04 5.94
N LEU A 57 -9.81 10.63 4.68
CA LEU A 57 -8.81 11.07 3.71
C LEU A 57 -8.91 12.57 3.45
N LYS A 58 -10.15 13.10 3.33
CA LYS A 58 -10.40 14.54 3.20
C LYS A 58 -9.87 15.32 4.41
N GLU A 59 -10.18 14.88 5.64
CA GLU A 59 -9.65 15.48 6.85
C GLU A 59 -8.11 15.51 6.88
N VAL A 60 -7.45 14.41 6.44
CA VAL A 60 -5.99 14.33 6.36
C VAL A 60 -5.44 15.37 5.41
N VAL A 61 -6.01 15.48 4.22
CA VAL A 61 -5.58 16.46 3.21
C VAL A 61 -5.77 17.88 3.73
N GLU A 62 -6.96 18.21 4.25
CA GLU A 62 -7.32 19.56 4.69
C GLU A 62 -6.57 20.01 5.96
N LYS A 63 -6.29 19.08 6.87
CA LYS A 63 -5.63 19.39 8.14
C LYS A 63 -4.11 19.43 8.03
N TYR A 64 -3.54 18.47 7.30
CA TYR A 64 -2.10 18.28 7.29
C TYR A 64 -1.42 18.82 6.03
N HIS A 65 -2.15 19.07 4.94
CA HIS A 65 -1.60 19.49 3.64
C HIS A 65 -0.36 18.69 3.25
N PRO A 66 -0.46 17.36 3.15
CA PRO A 66 0.68 16.50 2.85
C PRO A 66 1.08 16.59 1.37
N ASP A 67 2.36 16.40 1.09
CA ASP A 67 2.86 16.24 -0.27
C ASP A 67 2.57 14.84 -0.81
N ARG A 68 2.55 13.83 0.09
CA ARG A 68 2.23 12.43 -0.22
C ARG A 68 1.42 11.78 0.89
N ILE A 69 0.53 10.88 0.49
CA ILE A 69 -0.23 10.01 1.38
C ILE A 69 0.10 8.57 1.01
N VAL A 70 0.51 7.80 2.00
CA VAL A 70 0.66 6.34 1.90
C VAL A 70 -0.51 5.71 2.64
N ILE A 71 -1.21 4.78 2.01
CA ILE A 71 -2.38 4.10 2.57
C ILE A 71 -2.05 2.62 2.67
N GLU A 72 -2.08 2.09 3.89
CA GLU A 72 -1.97 0.66 4.17
C GLU A 72 -3.32 0.11 4.63
N PRO A 73 -4.14 -0.44 3.71
CA PRO A 73 -5.41 -1.02 4.07
C PRO A 73 -5.23 -2.40 4.72
N SER A 74 -6.22 -2.84 5.50
CA SER A 74 -6.24 -4.19 6.05
C SER A 74 -6.09 -5.25 4.96
N GLY A 75 -5.32 -6.31 5.23
CA GLY A 75 -5.10 -7.42 4.30
C GLY A 75 -6.36 -8.21 3.92
N VAL A 76 -7.49 -7.97 4.60
CA VAL A 76 -8.82 -8.51 4.25
C VAL A 76 -9.71 -7.49 3.52
N GLY A 77 -9.15 -6.37 3.07
CA GLY A 77 -9.82 -5.37 2.27
C GLY A 77 -9.64 -5.59 0.76
N LYS A 78 -10.55 -5.04 -0.03
CA LYS A 78 -10.40 -4.97 -1.49
C LYS A 78 -9.59 -3.73 -1.86
N LEU A 79 -8.51 -3.91 -2.59
CA LEU A 79 -7.69 -2.79 -3.09
C LEU A 79 -8.50 -1.89 -4.03
N SER A 80 -9.40 -2.47 -4.83
CA SER A 80 -10.29 -1.71 -5.70
C SER A 80 -11.15 -0.68 -4.96
N ASP A 81 -11.62 -1.00 -3.75
CA ASP A 81 -12.48 -0.11 -2.97
C ASP A 81 -11.67 1.11 -2.48
N VAL A 82 -10.42 0.90 -2.08
CA VAL A 82 -9.50 1.99 -1.71
C VAL A 82 -9.18 2.87 -2.90
N ILE A 83 -8.89 2.27 -4.07
CA ILE A 83 -8.65 3.00 -5.32
C ILE A 83 -9.85 3.88 -5.65
N HIS A 84 -11.06 3.32 -5.65
CA HIS A 84 -12.28 4.07 -5.94
C HIS A 84 -12.52 5.21 -4.94
N ALA A 85 -12.21 5.00 -3.65
CA ALA A 85 -12.37 6.05 -2.66
C ALA A 85 -11.40 7.22 -2.89
N VAL A 86 -10.17 6.94 -3.32
CA VAL A 86 -9.19 7.98 -3.68
C VAL A 86 -9.59 8.71 -4.96
N GLU A 87 -10.01 7.98 -6.00
CA GLU A 87 -10.40 8.55 -7.29
C GLU A 87 -11.67 9.40 -7.21
N ASN A 88 -12.58 9.07 -6.29
CA ASN A 88 -13.83 9.81 -6.07
C ASN A 88 -13.73 10.87 -4.96
N LEU A 89 -12.52 11.17 -4.47
CA LEU A 89 -12.35 12.17 -3.44
C LEU A 89 -12.60 13.57 -4.00
N HIS A 90 -13.61 14.24 -3.43
CA HIS A 90 -13.91 15.63 -3.74
C HIS A 90 -13.44 16.52 -2.58
N LEU A 91 -12.45 17.37 -2.85
CA LEU A 91 -11.97 18.38 -1.90
C LEU A 91 -12.77 19.68 -2.08
N GLU A 92 -13.05 20.39 -0.99
CA GLU A 92 -13.75 21.69 -1.02
C GLU A 92 -12.83 22.84 -1.42
N ALA A 93 -11.53 22.70 -1.21
CA ALA A 93 -10.51 23.65 -1.60
C ALA A 93 -9.86 23.24 -2.93
N ASP A 94 -9.22 24.20 -3.62
CA ASP A 94 -8.46 23.97 -4.85
C ASP A 94 -7.27 23.04 -4.61
N GLY A 95 -7.54 21.74 -4.45
CA GLY A 95 -6.56 20.70 -4.26
C GLY A 95 -6.99 19.43 -5.00
N GLU A 96 -6.05 18.76 -5.62
CA GLU A 96 -6.29 17.50 -6.31
C GLU A 96 -5.44 16.39 -5.67
N VAL A 97 -6.09 15.32 -5.23
CA VAL A 97 -5.40 14.09 -4.84
C VAL A 97 -5.36 13.15 -6.02
N LYS A 98 -4.17 12.74 -6.43
CA LYS A 98 -3.98 11.81 -7.53
C LYS A 98 -3.48 10.48 -7.03
N LEU A 99 -4.14 9.41 -7.46
CA LEU A 99 -3.60 8.07 -7.27
C LEU A 99 -2.31 7.94 -8.11
N ASN A 100 -1.19 7.80 -7.42
CA ASN A 100 0.10 7.65 -8.08
C ASN A 100 0.45 6.18 -8.34
N SER A 101 0.16 5.30 -7.38
CA SER A 101 0.48 3.88 -7.48
C SER A 101 -0.43 3.04 -6.59
N ALA A 102 -0.83 1.89 -7.09
CA ALA A 102 -1.48 0.83 -6.31
C ALA A 102 -0.53 -0.37 -6.27
N VAL A 103 -0.06 -0.71 -5.07
CA VAL A 103 0.97 -1.74 -4.86
C VAL A 103 0.40 -2.88 -4.03
N THR A 104 0.65 -4.11 -4.44
CA THR A 104 0.34 -5.32 -3.65
C THR A 104 1.62 -6.07 -3.32
N VAL A 105 1.79 -6.42 -2.04
CA VAL A 105 2.91 -7.25 -1.57
C VAL A 105 2.43 -8.69 -1.44
N VAL A 106 3.10 -9.60 -2.14
CA VAL A 106 2.76 -11.03 -2.17
C VAL A 106 3.89 -11.88 -1.59
N ASP A 107 3.60 -12.65 -0.54
CA ASP A 107 4.52 -13.66 -0.02
C ASP A 107 4.67 -14.79 -1.04
N VAL A 108 5.83 -14.92 -1.66
CA VAL A 108 6.11 -15.93 -2.70
C VAL A 108 5.87 -17.36 -2.24
N LEU A 109 6.06 -17.64 -0.94
CA LEU A 109 5.88 -18.97 -0.36
C LEU A 109 4.42 -19.33 -0.08
N LYS A 110 3.55 -18.31 0.04
CA LYS A 110 2.16 -18.47 0.47
C LYS A 110 1.15 -18.09 -0.61
N CYS A 111 1.59 -17.56 -1.75
CA CYS A 111 0.75 -17.06 -2.84
C CYS A 111 -0.38 -18.05 -3.20
N LYS A 112 -0.04 -19.30 -3.49
CA LYS A 112 -0.99 -20.36 -3.85
C LYS A 112 -1.99 -20.71 -2.72
N MET A 113 -1.50 -20.67 -1.48
CA MET A 113 -2.33 -20.91 -0.30
C MET A 113 -3.32 -19.76 -0.06
N TYR A 114 -2.87 -18.51 -0.22
CA TYR A 114 -3.72 -17.35 -0.06
C TYR A 114 -4.80 -17.27 -1.13
N LEU A 115 -4.48 -17.58 -2.38
CA LEU A 115 -5.49 -17.66 -3.43
C LEU A 115 -6.58 -18.69 -3.09
N LYS A 116 -6.20 -19.84 -2.50
CA LYS A 116 -7.16 -20.87 -2.13
C LYS A 116 -8.05 -20.48 -0.93
N ASN A 117 -7.47 -19.82 0.09
CA ASN A 117 -8.13 -19.59 1.38
C ASN A 117 -8.83 -18.23 1.44
N PHE A 118 -8.30 -17.23 0.75
CA PHE A 118 -8.80 -15.84 0.73
C PHE A 118 -9.07 -15.37 -0.70
N GLY A 119 -9.55 -16.28 -1.56
CA GLY A 119 -9.62 -16.14 -3.01
C GLY A 119 -10.16 -14.80 -3.49
N GLU A 120 -11.26 -14.30 -2.93
CA GLU A 120 -11.87 -13.04 -3.34
C GLU A 120 -10.97 -11.84 -3.05
N PHE A 121 -10.46 -11.72 -1.83
CA PHE A 121 -9.61 -10.58 -1.43
C PHE A 121 -8.25 -10.63 -2.11
N PHE A 122 -7.58 -11.78 -2.05
CA PHE A 122 -6.28 -11.96 -2.69
C PHE A 122 -6.35 -11.68 -4.19
N LYS A 123 -7.39 -12.22 -4.85
CA LYS A 123 -7.59 -12.01 -6.28
C LYS A 123 -7.80 -10.54 -6.61
N ASN A 124 -8.67 -9.85 -5.88
CA ASN A 124 -8.89 -8.42 -6.05
C ASN A 124 -7.62 -7.59 -5.84
N GLN A 125 -6.85 -7.89 -4.79
CA GLN A 125 -5.59 -7.19 -4.52
C GLN A 125 -4.56 -7.38 -5.63
N VAL A 126 -4.50 -8.56 -6.25
CA VAL A 126 -3.61 -8.82 -7.39
C VAL A 126 -4.15 -8.16 -8.66
N GLU A 127 -5.44 -8.30 -8.96
CA GLU A 127 -6.08 -7.76 -10.17
C GLU A 127 -6.06 -6.23 -10.23
N ALA A 128 -6.24 -5.56 -9.09
CA ALA A 128 -6.29 -4.10 -9.01
C ALA A 128 -4.92 -3.42 -8.88
N ALA A 129 -3.84 -4.18 -8.68
CA ALA A 129 -2.51 -3.62 -8.50
C ALA A 129 -1.87 -3.21 -9.83
N GLY A 130 -1.28 -2.03 -9.87
CA GLY A 130 -0.37 -1.62 -10.95
C GLY A 130 1.06 -2.18 -10.77
N THR A 131 1.45 -2.43 -9.51
CA THR A 131 2.75 -3.02 -9.17
C THR A 131 2.56 -4.10 -8.11
N ILE A 132 3.26 -5.22 -8.29
CA ILE A 132 3.26 -6.35 -7.36
C ILE A 132 4.69 -6.64 -6.93
N ILE A 133 4.93 -6.61 -5.62
CA ILE A 133 6.22 -6.91 -5.02
C ILE A 133 6.17 -8.32 -4.45
N LEU A 134 7.03 -9.21 -4.93
CA LEU A 134 7.21 -10.53 -4.33
C LEU A 134 8.14 -10.42 -3.13
N SER A 135 7.59 -10.62 -1.94
CA SER A 135 8.37 -10.66 -0.72
C SER A 135 8.93 -12.05 -0.43
N ARG A 136 9.99 -12.10 0.40
CA ARG A 136 10.67 -13.33 0.85
C ARG A 136 11.32 -14.13 -0.26
N THR A 137 11.69 -13.48 -1.36
CA THR A 137 12.39 -14.09 -2.49
C THR A 137 13.83 -14.50 -2.16
N ASP A 138 14.43 -13.85 -1.16
CA ASP A 138 15.79 -14.09 -0.64
C ASP A 138 15.88 -15.28 0.34
N THR A 139 14.74 -15.83 0.76
CA THR A 139 14.73 -16.92 1.73
C THR A 139 15.17 -18.24 1.11
N LYS A 140 15.86 -19.10 1.87
CA LYS A 140 16.28 -20.45 1.42
C LYS A 140 15.11 -21.33 0.93
N LYS A 141 13.88 -21.01 1.30
CA LYS A 141 12.66 -21.74 0.91
C LYS A 141 12.09 -21.26 -0.43
N ALA A 142 12.48 -20.08 -0.89
CA ALA A 142 12.06 -19.49 -2.16
C ALA A 142 12.99 -19.98 -3.28
N THR A 143 12.74 -21.20 -3.76
CA THR A 143 13.49 -21.71 -4.90
C THR A 143 13.05 -21.01 -6.19
N PRO A 144 13.90 -20.98 -7.24
CA PRO A 144 13.55 -20.37 -8.53
C PRO A 144 12.21 -20.87 -9.08
N GLU A 145 11.93 -22.16 -8.95
CA GLU A 145 10.68 -22.77 -9.43
C GLU A 145 9.46 -22.25 -8.69
N LYS A 146 9.58 -21.97 -7.37
CA LYS A 146 8.49 -21.40 -6.59
C LYS A 146 8.25 -19.94 -6.92
N ILE A 147 9.32 -19.18 -7.16
CA ILE A 147 9.22 -17.80 -7.59
C ILE A 147 8.53 -17.74 -8.96
N GLU A 148 8.95 -18.58 -9.90
CA GLU A 148 8.34 -18.64 -11.22
C GLU A 148 6.87 -19.06 -11.17
N ALA A 149 6.52 -20.08 -10.38
CA ALA A 149 5.14 -20.50 -10.20
C ALA A 149 4.25 -19.40 -9.55
N ALA A 150 4.81 -18.56 -8.69
CA ALA A 150 4.09 -17.41 -8.15
C ALA A 150 3.88 -16.33 -9.21
N ILE A 151 4.90 -16.07 -10.05
CA ILE A 151 4.81 -15.12 -11.16
C ILE A 151 3.76 -15.58 -12.18
N GLU A 152 3.75 -16.84 -12.56
CA GLU A 152 2.77 -17.41 -13.48
C GLU A 152 1.34 -17.21 -12.95
N LEU A 153 1.10 -17.56 -11.68
CA LEU A 153 -0.20 -17.40 -11.04
C LEU A 153 -0.65 -15.93 -11.00
N ILE A 154 0.27 -15.01 -10.71
CA ILE A 154 0.00 -13.58 -10.74
C ILE A 154 -0.33 -13.10 -12.15
N ARG A 155 0.41 -13.54 -13.16
CA ARG A 155 0.19 -13.20 -14.57
C ARG A 155 -1.15 -13.70 -15.11
N GLU A 156 -1.64 -14.84 -14.62
CA GLU A 156 -2.99 -15.33 -14.95
C GLU A 156 -4.09 -14.39 -14.43
N LEU A 157 -3.86 -13.73 -13.28
CA LEU A 157 -4.80 -12.79 -12.67
C LEU A 157 -4.63 -11.36 -13.16
N ASN A 158 -3.38 -10.95 -13.39
CA ASN A 158 -3.03 -9.60 -13.81
C ASN A 158 -1.83 -9.63 -14.79
N PRO A 159 -2.11 -9.66 -16.09
CA PRO A 159 -1.06 -9.70 -17.11
C PRO A 159 -0.25 -8.41 -17.22
N ASP A 160 -0.82 -7.27 -16.79
CA ASP A 160 -0.27 -5.94 -17.05
C ASP A 160 0.58 -5.38 -15.89
N ALA A 161 0.43 -5.92 -14.67
CA ALA A 161 1.14 -5.40 -13.50
C ALA A 161 2.66 -5.50 -13.65
N THR A 162 3.37 -4.50 -13.15
CA THR A 162 4.82 -4.61 -12.96
C THR A 162 5.11 -5.55 -11.79
N ILE A 163 5.91 -6.61 -12.01
CA ILE A 163 6.29 -7.55 -10.94
C ILE A 163 7.73 -7.29 -10.55
N ILE A 164 7.96 -7.02 -9.26
CA ILE A 164 9.28 -6.81 -8.67
C ILE A 164 9.62 -8.05 -7.84
N THR A 165 10.73 -8.70 -8.17
CA THR A 165 11.25 -9.90 -7.49
C THR A 165 12.49 -9.63 -6.68
N THR A 166 13.09 -8.45 -6.82
CA THR A 166 14.25 -8.01 -6.03
C THR A 166 13.86 -7.94 -4.55
N PRO A 167 14.67 -8.48 -3.64
CA PRO A 167 14.44 -8.31 -2.20
C PRO A 167 14.28 -6.84 -1.82
N VAL A 168 13.39 -6.57 -0.86
CA VAL A 168 13.05 -5.18 -0.48
C VAL A 168 14.28 -4.43 0.03
N GLU A 169 15.18 -5.11 0.72
CA GLU A 169 16.43 -4.54 1.23
C GLU A 169 17.40 -4.10 0.11
N ASP A 170 17.24 -4.64 -1.09
CA ASP A 170 18.09 -4.33 -2.26
C ASP A 170 17.43 -3.29 -3.19
N LEU A 171 16.24 -2.78 -2.85
CA LEU A 171 15.52 -1.77 -3.63
C LEU A 171 15.98 -0.32 -3.32
N GLY A 172 17.14 -0.12 -2.76
CA GLY A 172 17.76 1.12 -2.32
C GLY A 172 17.56 2.39 -3.13
#